data_af0c0bf1991cc6eb8c5f4e9fc850feea
#
_entry.id   af0c0bf1991cc6eb8c5f4e9fc850feea
#
_cell.length_a   1.000
_cell.length_b   1.000
_cell.length_c   1.000
_cell.angle_alpha   90.00
_cell.angle_beta   90.00
_cell.angle_gamma   90.00
#
_symmetry.space_group_name_H-M   'P 1'
#
loop_
_entity.id
_entity.type
_entity.pdbx_description
1 polymer ?
#
loop_
_entity_poly.entity_id
_entity_poly.type
_entity_poly.pdbx_seq_one_letter_code
_entity_poly.pdbx_strand_id
1 'polypeptide(L)'
;PLVYGSQPNMGMYYHPTGPVESPSDYLSNYDFDKAFALQEEAAQRMRRDILDVAEQLYAVGCEAINLDTAASAGDADFWGCLSVVADIKAKMPDLPVEMGMAGEMVMGLHGRLTYDGERLAGMYPHQQAQVAARAGVDVFGVAVNSSTDRSTPYNLARTVTFTRAAAETSPIPIHANSGMGVGGMPMTLLPPVGCSTRCAKALVEIGKADGL
;
A
#
# COMPACT_ATOMS: atom_id res chain seq x y z
N PRO A 1 -2.67 -14.61 17.88
CA PRO A 1 -2.50 -14.49 16.43
C PRO A 1 -1.12 -13.96 16.10
N LEU A 2 -0.48 -14.52 15.08
CA LEU A 2 0.79 -14.06 14.58
C LEU A 2 0.57 -13.35 13.24
N VAL A 3 0.86 -12.05 13.20
CA VAL A 3 0.83 -11.25 11.98
C VAL A 3 2.23 -10.77 11.70
N TYR A 4 2.70 -10.98 10.50
CA TYR A 4 4.00 -10.48 10.05
C TYR A 4 3.80 -9.35 9.03
N GLY A 5 4.46 -8.22 9.27
CA GLY A 5 4.50 -7.10 8.36
C GLY A 5 5.68 -7.23 7.40
N SER A 6 5.40 -7.18 6.10
CA SER A 6 6.41 -7.09 5.06
C SER A 6 6.33 -5.72 4.39
N GLN A 7 7.46 -5.09 4.16
CA GLN A 7 7.54 -3.83 3.43
C GLN A 7 8.11 -4.09 2.04
N PRO A 8 7.27 -4.23 1.01
CA PRO A 8 7.77 -4.36 -0.35
C PRO A 8 8.38 -3.02 -0.78
N ASN A 9 9.70 -2.94 -0.77
CA ASN A 9 10.43 -1.74 -1.15
C ASN A 9 11.27 -2.01 -2.39
N MET A 10 10.76 -1.63 -3.55
CA MET A 10 11.46 -1.79 -4.82
C MET A 10 12.82 -1.11 -4.87
N GLY A 11 13.05 -0.06 -4.08
CA GLY A 11 14.33 0.63 -3.99
C GLY A 11 15.48 -0.28 -3.58
N MET A 12 15.21 -1.35 -2.84
CA MET A 12 16.23 -2.31 -2.44
C MET A 12 16.77 -3.16 -3.61
N TYR A 13 16.02 -3.25 -4.70
CA TYR A 13 16.41 -4.02 -5.88
C TYR A 13 17.28 -3.24 -6.86
N TYR A 14 17.38 -1.91 -6.70
CA TYR A 14 18.19 -1.06 -7.57
C TYR A 14 19.62 -0.90 -7.07
N HIS A 15 20.57 -0.71 -8.01
CA HIS A 15 21.94 -0.36 -7.66
C HIS A 15 21.97 0.87 -6.73
N PRO A 16 22.87 0.90 -5.74
CA PRO A 16 23.93 -0.07 -5.44
C PRO A 16 23.48 -1.21 -4.50
N THR A 17 22.26 -1.22 -3.99
CA THR A 17 21.78 -2.18 -2.99
C THR A 17 21.27 -3.48 -3.57
N GLY A 18 20.80 -3.46 -4.80
CA GLY A 18 20.23 -4.61 -5.50
C GLY A 18 20.87 -4.88 -6.87
N PRO A 19 20.41 -5.90 -7.59
CA PRO A 19 21.00 -6.34 -8.84
C PRO A 19 20.48 -5.60 -10.08
N VAL A 20 19.47 -4.73 -9.94
CA VAL A 20 18.84 -4.02 -11.05
C VAL A 20 19.46 -2.64 -11.20
N GLU A 21 19.75 -2.21 -12.43
CA GLU A 21 20.20 -0.84 -12.68
C GLU A 21 19.15 0.19 -12.22
N SER A 22 19.60 1.38 -11.80
CA SER A 22 18.67 2.41 -11.32
C SER A 22 17.84 3.01 -12.46
N PRO A 23 16.51 2.96 -12.40
CA PRO A 23 15.67 3.62 -13.40
C PRO A 23 15.91 5.14 -13.49
N SER A 24 16.37 5.76 -12.40
CA SER A 24 16.62 7.20 -12.32
C SER A 24 17.69 7.65 -13.31
N ASP A 25 18.70 6.79 -13.57
CA ASP A 25 19.79 7.10 -14.49
C ASP A 25 19.29 7.21 -15.94
N TYR A 26 18.23 6.48 -16.26
CA TYR A 26 17.60 6.45 -17.58
C TYR A 26 16.51 7.51 -17.72
N LEU A 27 15.72 7.74 -16.67
CA LEU A 27 14.71 8.81 -16.66
C LEU A 27 15.35 10.19 -16.86
N SER A 28 16.50 10.45 -16.26
CA SER A 28 17.24 11.70 -16.43
C SER A 28 17.74 11.94 -17.86
N ASN A 29 17.88 10.87 -18.64
CA ASN A 29 18.31 10.90 -20.04
C ASN A 29 17.15 10.70 -21.02
N TYR A 30 15.90 10.72 -20.54
CA TYR A 30 14.68 10.50 -21.35
C TYR A 30 14.59 9.10 -21.99
N ASP A 31 15.35 8.13 -21.50
CA ASP A 31 15.22 6.72 -21.91
C ASP A 31 14.13 6.03 -21.09
N PHE A 32 12.88 6.36 -21.39
CA PHE A 32 11.72 5.87 -20.65
C PHE A 32 11.51 4.38 -20.81
N ASP A 33 11.76 3.81 -21.97
CA ASP A 33 11.52 2.38 -22.22
C ASP A 33 12.48 1.53 -21.39
N LYS A 34 13.76 1.91 -21.29
CA LYS A 34 14.72 1.25 -20.42
C LYS A 34 14.35 1.43 -18.95
N ALA A 35 13.99 2.64 -18.53
CA ALA A 35 13.59 2.92 -17.15
C ALA A 35 12.37 2.06 -16.73
N PHE A 36 11.36 1.94 -17.58
CA PHE A 36 10.17 1.13 -17.31
C PHE A 36 10.50 -0.36 -17.25
N ALA A 37 11.31 -0.86 -18.17
CA ALA A 37 11.75 -2.26 -18.13
C ALA A 37 12.48 -2.61 -16.82
N LEU A 38 13.31 -1.71 -16.30
CA LEU A 38 14.00 -1.88 -15.02
C LEU A 38 13.03 -1.85 -13.82
N GLN A 39 12.00 -1.00 -13.85
CA GLN A 39 10.95 -1.00 -12.82
C GLN A 39 10.16 -2.31 -12.83
N GLU A 40 9.81 -2.82 -14.00
CA GLU A 40 9.12 -4.11 -14.13
C GLU A 40 10.01 -5.27 -13.67
N GLU A 41 11.29 -5.27 -13.99
CA GLU A 41 12.24 -6.26 -13.50
C GLU A 41 12.32 -6.26 -11.97
N ALA A 42 12.44 -5.08 -11.35
CA ALA A 42 12.48 -4.93 -9.90
C ALA A 42 11.17 -5.41 -9.25
N ALA A 43 10.01 -5.05 -9.81
CA ALA A 43 8.71 -5.51 -9.33
C ALA A 43 8.56 -7.04 -9.41
N GLN A 44 9.04 -7.67 -10.48
CA GLN A 44 9.04 -9.13 -10.61
C GLN A 44 9.97 -9.83 -9.60
N ARG A 45 11.11 -9.22 -9.28
CA ARG A 45 12.01 -9.75 -8.23
C ARG A 45 11.36 -9.65 -6.86
N MET A 46 10.83 -8.47 -6.52
CA MET A 46 10.09 -8.23 -5.29
C MET A 46 8.93 -9.24 -5.13
N ARG A 47 8.13 -9.45 -6.17
CA ARG A 47 7.04 -10.44 -6.18
C ARG A 47 7.51 -11.85 -5.81
N ARG A 48 8.64 -12.31 -6.37
CA ARG A 48 9.19 -13.64 -6.06
C ARG A 48 9.68 -13.74 -4.62
N ASP A 49 10.40 -12.72 -4.16
CA ASP A 49 10.97 -12.72 -2.82
C ASP A 49 9.88 -12.66 -1.74
N ILE A 50 8.83 -11.85 -1.95
CA ILE A 50 7.68 -11.80 -1.04
C ILE A 50 6.96 -13.15 -1.00
N LEU A 51 6.76 -13.79 -2.16
CA LEU A 51 6.10 -15.09 -2.20
C LEU A 51 6.90 -16.15 -1.45
N ASP A 52 8.23 -16.19 -1.65
CA ASP A 52 9.12 -17.12 -0.95
C ASP A 52 9.08 -16.92 0.57
N VAL A 53 9.12 -15.67 1.02
CA VAL A 53 8.97 -15.33 2.44
C VAL A 53 7.61 -15.74 2.99
N ALA A 54 6.53 -15.48 2.24
CA ALA A 54 5.18 -15.85 2.64
C ALA A 54 5.03 -17.37 2.80
N GLU A 55 5.57 -18.16 1.88
CA GLU A 55 5.57 -19.63 1.96
C GLU A 55 6.32 -20.13 3.21
N GLN A 56 7.47 -19.54 3.52
CA GLN A 56 8.24 -19.90 4.72
C GLN A 56 7.51 -19.53 6.01
N LEU A 57 6.89 -18.35 6.06
CA LEU A 57 6.12 -17.91 7.21
C LEU A 57 4.86 -18.77 7.42
N TYR A 58 4.16 -19.11 6.35
CA TYR A 58 3.03 -20.01 6.39
C TYR A 58 3.41 -21.40 6.91
N ALA A 59 4.54 -21.94 6.47
CA ALA A 59 5.03 -23.24 6.90
C ALA A 59 5.36 -23.31 8.41
N VAL A 60 5.69 -22.20 9.05
CA VAL A 60 5.94 -22.12 10.50
C VAL A 60 4.71 -21.66 11.30
N GLY A 61 3.55 -21.55 10.67
CA GLY A 61 2.28 -21.29 11.33
C GLY A 61 1.94 -19.80 11.49
N CYS A 62 2.44 -18.94 10.61
CA CYS A 62 1.98 -17.55 10.52
C CYS A 62 0.50 -17.53 10.14
N GLU A 63 -0.31 -16.80 10.91
CA GLU A 63 -1.77 -16.78 10.75
C GLU A 63 -2.26 -15.70 9.78
N ALA A 64 -1.45 -14.67 9.52
CA ALA A 64 -1.75 -13.62 8.55
C ALA A 64 -0.48 -12.88 8.16
N ILE A 65 -0.46 -12.24 7.00
CA ILE A 65 0.62 -11.36 6.57
C ILE A 65 0.10 -9.97 6.18
N ASN A 66 0.95 -8.98 6.33
CA ASN A 66 0.67 -7.61 5.91
C ASN A 66 1.71 -7.19 4.86
N LEU A 67 1.25 -6.78 3.68
CA LEU A 67 2.06 -6.08 2.70
C LEU A 67 1.96 -4.58 2.97
N ASP A 68 2.85 -4.08 3.81
CA ASP A 68 2.88 -2.67 4.19
C ASP A 68 3.58 -1.80 3.13
N THR A 69 3.21 -0.52 3.10
CA THR A 69 3.76 0.49 2.17
C THR A 69 3.64 0.15 0.69
N ALA A 70 2.60 -0.61 0.30
CA ALA A 70 2.31 -0.91 -1.09
C ALA A 70 2.17 0.37 -1.92
N ALA A 71 2.65 0.36 -3.16
CA ALA A 71 2.76 1.50 -4.07
C ALA A 71 3.74 2.60 -3.64
N SER A 72 4.64 2.34 -2.68
CA SER A 72 5.66 3.33 -2.26
C SER A 72 6.58 3.78 -3.41
N ALA A 73 6.83 2.90 -4.36
CA ALA A 73 7.60 3.18 -5.58
C ALA A 73 6.72 3.32 -6.83
N GLY A 74 5.42 3.57 -6.67
CA GLY A 74 4.51 3.85 -7.75
C GLY A 74 3.73 2.64 -8.29
N ASP A 75 3.23 2.75 -9.52
CA ASP A 75 2.34 1.77 -10.12
C ASP A 75 3.00 0.41 -10.38
N ALA A 76 4.29 0.35 -10.66
CA ALA A 76 5.02 -0.92 -10.80
C ALA A 76 5.10 -1.69 -9.46
N ASP A 77 5.34 -0.98 -8.36
CA ASP A 77 5.30 -1.52 -7.01
C ASP A 77 3.89 -2.05 -6.67
N PHE A 78 2.86 -1.25 -6.91
CA PHE A 78 1.48 -1.67 -6.66
C PHE A 78 1.09 -2.89 -7.49
N TRP A 79 1.47 -2.92 -8.77
CA TRP A 79 1.28 -4.08 -9.62
C TRP A 79 1.97 -5.34 -9.07
N GLY A 80 3.20 -5.20 -8.57
CA GLY A 80 3.94 -6.27 -7.94
C GLY A 80 3.25 -6.80 -6.68
N CYS A 81 2.76 -5.89 -5.82
CA CYS A 81 1.99 -6.23 -4.62
C CYS A 81 0.69 -6.98 -4.95
N LEU A 82 -0.11 -6.47 -5.89
CA LEU A 82 -1.35 -7.13 -6.32
C LEU A 82 -1.06 -8.53 -6.89
N SER A 83 -0.02 -8.64 -7.71
CA SER A 83 0.36 -9.91 -8.34
C SER A 83 0.81 -10.94 -7.32
N VAL A 84 1.60 -10.54 -6.31
CA VAL A 84 2.04 -11.50 -5.27
C VAL A 84 0.88 -11.93 -4.37
N VAL A 85 -0.10 -11.08 -4.10
CA VAL A 85 -1.31 -11.49 -3.37
C VAL A 85 -2.05 -12.58 -4.13
N ALA A 86 -2.23 -12.43 -5.44
CA ALA A 86 -2.85 -13.46 -6.27
C ALA A 86 -2.06 -14.79 -6.22
N ASP A 87 -0.73 -14.74 -6.25
CA ASP A 87 0.13 -15.93 -6.10
C ASP A 87 -0.01 -16.58 -4.72
N ILE A 88 -0.03 -15.78 -3.65
CA ILE A 88 -0.23 -16.24 -2.28
C ILE A 88 -1.57 -16.95 -2.16
N LYS A 89 -2.65 -16.34 -2.65
CA LYS A 89 -3.99 -16.94 -2.59
C LYS A 89 -4.11 -18.22 -3.43
N ALA A 90 -3.38 -18.32 -4.52
CA ALA A 90 -3.33 -19.55 -5.33
C ALA A 90 -2.65 -20.72 -4.60
N LYS A 91 -1.62 -20.45 -3.78
CA LYS A 91 -0.85 -21.47 -3.06
C LYS A 91 -1.31 -21.69 -1.62
N MET A 92 -1.75 -20.64 -0.95
CA MET A 92 -2.13 -20.59 0.47
C MET A 92 -3.47 -19.86 0.62
N PRO A 93 -4.58 -20.46 0.13
CA PRO A 93 -5.88 -19.77 0.03
C PRO A 93 -6.46 -19.36 1.38
N ASP A 94 -6.06 -20.01 2.45
CA ASP A 94 -6.49 -19.77 3.84
C ASP A 94 -5.60 -18.77 4.58
N LEU A 95 -4.50 -18.30 4.00
CA LEU A 95 -3.65 -17.28 4.61
C LEU A 95 -4.26 -15.88 4.37
N PRO A 96 -4.73 -15.17 5.41
CA PRO A 96 -5.20 -13.81 5.27
C PRO A 96 -4.08 -12.84 4.90
N VAL A 97 -4.40 -11.92 3.99
CA VAL A 97 -3.48 -10.87 3.55
C VAL A 97 -4.09 -9.50 3.79
N GLU A 98 -3.44 -8.69 4.59
CA GLU A 98 -3.67 -7.26 4.66
C GLU A 98 -2.76 -6.54 3.66
N MET A 99 -3.25 -5.48 3.04
CA MET A 99 -2.43 -4.60 2.19
C MET A 99 -2.55 -3.16 2.68
N GLY A 100 -1.46 -2.65 3.26
CA GLY A 100 -1.34 -1.25 3.69
C GLY A 100 -0.70 -0.39 2.60
N MET A 101 -1.40 0.65 2.17
CA MET A 101 -0.91 1.55 1.13
C MET A 101 0.08 2.58 1.67
N ALA A 102 1.04 2.97 0.84
CA ALA A 102 2.02 4.01 1.17
C ALA A 102 1.44 5.44 1.07
N GLY A 103 0.40 5.63 0.26
CA GLY A 103 -0.17 6.95 0.01
C GLY A 103 -1.57 6.92 -0.56
N GLU A 104 -2.20 8.10 -0.56
CA GLU A 104 -3.58 8.28 -1.01
C GLU A 104 -3.76 8.14 -2.53
N MET A 105 -2.69 8.27 -3.29
CA MET A 105 -2.72 8.15 -4.74
C MET A 105 -1.56 7.29 -5.21
N VAL A 106 -1.82 6.36 -6.12
CA VAL A 106 -0.76 5.60 -6.77
C VAL A 106 0.01 6.51 -7.74
N MET A 107 1.28 6.68 -7.49
CA MET A 107 2.13 7.48 -8.39
C MET A 107 2.32 6.76 -9.71
N GLY A 108 2.15 7.48 -10.80
CA GLY A 108 2.24 6.93 -12.14
C GLY A 108 3.61 7.02 -12.75
N LEU A 109 4.65 6.50 -12.10
CA LEU A 109 6.01 6.56 -12.63
C LEU A 109 6.14 5.82 -13.96
N HIS A 110 5.55 4.63 -14.05
CA HIS A 110 5.44 3.88 -15.30
C HIS A 110 4.25 4.40 -16.14
N GLY A 111 3.10 4.61 -15.50
CA GLY A 111 1.91 5.19 -16.12
C GLY A 111 1.15 4.30 -17.10
N ARG A 112 1.65 3.11 -17.40
CA ARG A 112 1.07 2.16 -18.40
C ARG A 112 0.51 0.90 -17.77
N LEU A 113 0.91 0.60 -16.52
CA LEU A 113 0.55 -0.67 -15.90
C LEU A 113 -0.93 -0.73 -15.56
N THR A 114 -1.49 -1.90 -15.84
CA THR A 114 -2.89 -2.23 -15.55
C THR A 114 -2.97 -3.50 -14.73
N TYR A 115 -4.03 -3.63 -13.95
CA TYR A 115 -4.43 -4.87 -13.31
C TYR A 115 -5.91 -5.11 -13.61
N ASP A 116 -6.26 -6.29 -14.10
CA ASP A 116 -7.61 -6.61 -14.60
C ASP A 116 -8.17 -5.56 -15.57
N GLY A 117 -7.32 -5.00 -16.42
CA GLY A 117 -7.70 -3.99 -17.41
C GLY A 117 -7.82 -2.56 -16.86
N GLU A 118 -7.69 -2.35 -15.57
CA GLU A 118 -7.74 -1.01 -14.96
C GLU A 118 -6.33 -0.43 -14.79
N ARG A 119 -6.17 0.83 -15.18
CA ARG A 119 -4.90 1.56 -15.03
C ARG A 119 -4.63 1.86 -13.56
N LEU A 120 -3.45 1.46 -13.06
CA LEU A 120 -3.09 1.62 -11.66
C LEU A 120 -2.69 3.05 -11.29
N ALA A 121 -1.97 3.73 -12.19
CA ALA A 121 -1.51 5.09 -11.95
C ALA A 121 -2.66 6.07 -11.74
N GLY A 122 -2.63 6.82 -10.65
CA GLY A 122 -3.63 7.82 -10.30
C GLY A 122 -4.81 7.28 -9.47
N MET A 123 -4.83 5.99 -9.13
CA MET A 123 -5.91 5.44 -8.29
C MET A 123 -5.90 6.05 -6.90
N TYR A 124 -7.09 6.45 -6.44
CA TYR A 124 -7.37 6.88 -5.07
C TYR A 124 -7.87 5.72 -4.19
N PRO A 125 -7.92 5.87 -2.85
CA PRO A 125 -8.18 4.77 -1.91
C PRO A 125 -9.39 3.89 -2.23
N HIS A 126 -10.50 4.47 -2.67
CA HIS A 126 -11.70 3.72 -3.03
C HIS A 126 -11.50 2.80 -4.25
N GLN A 127 -10.67 3.22 -5.21
CA GLN A 127 -10.31 2.42 -6.39
C GLN A 127 -9.24 1.38 -6.02
N GLN A 128 -8.25 1.78 -5.21
CA GLN A 128 -7.20 0.89 -4.72
C GLN A 128 -7.80 -0.30 -3.95
N ALA A 129 -8.76 -0.05 -3.05
CA ALA A 129 -9.44 -1.09 -2.27
C ALA A 129 -10.18 -2.10 -3.16
N GLN A 130 -10.85 -1.63 -4.21
CA GLN A 130 -11.56 -2.50 -5.15
C GLN A 130 -10.61 -3.41 -5.94
N VAL A 131 -9.50 -2.87 -6.43
CA VAL A 131 -8.49 -3.64 -7.16
C VAL A 131 -7.80 -4.63 -6.23
N ALA A 132 -7.45 -4.21 -4.99
CA ALA A 132 -6.86 -5.06 -3.97
C ALA A 132 -7.77 -6.25 -3.62
N ALA A 133 -9.07 -6.01 -3.45
CA ALA A 133 -10.04 -7.08 -3.21
C ALA A 133 -10.09 -8.10 -4.35
N ARG A 134 -10.04 -7.65 -5.61
CA ARG A 134 -9.99 -8.57 -6.77
C ARG A 134 -8.70 -9.39 -6.82
N ALA A 135 -7.59 -8.85 -6.32
CA ALA A 135 -6.34 -9.59 -6.20
C ALA A 135 -6.37 -10.64 -5.08
N GLY A 136 -7.35 -10.57 -4.17
CA GLY A 136 -7.50 -11.49 -3.05
C GLY A 136 -7.05 -10.94 -1.70
N VAL A 137 -6.86 -9.64 -1.56
CA VAL A 137 -6.61 -8.99 -0.28
C VAL A 137 -7.84 -9.15 0.61
N ASP A 138 -7.63 -9.48 1.89
CA ASP A 138 -8.70 -9.71 2.88
C ASP A 138 -9.01 -8.45 3.70
N VAL A 139 -8.01 -7.60 3.95
CA VAL A 139 -8.15 -6.33 4.66
C VAL A 139 -7.35 -5.27 3.93
N PHE A 140 -7.96 -4.13 3.66
CA PHE A 140 -7.28 -3.04 2.96
C PHE A 140 -6.96 -1.87 3.89
N GLY A 141 -5.68 -1.55 4.00
CA GLY A 141 -5.15 -0.43 4.77
C GLY A 141 -5.13 0.87 3.96
N VAL A 142 -6.09 1.73 4.22
CA VAL A 142 -6.12 3.07 3.60
C VAL A 142 -5.00 3.92 4.18
N ALA A 143 -4.11 4.43 3.33
CA ALA A 143 -3.18 5.46 3.72
C ALA A 143 -3.62 6.81 3.12
N VAL A 144 -3.80 7.77 3.99
CA VAL A 144 -3.95 9.16 3.59
C VAL A 144 -2.87 9.96 4.31
N ASN A 145 -1.79 10.21 3.59
CA ASN A 145 -0.65 10.91 4.14
C ASN A 145 -0.96 12.38 4.38
N SER A 146 -0.67 12.82 5.59
CA SER A 146 -0.60 14.22 5.91
C SER A 146 0.76 14.75 5.48
N SER A 147 0.80 15.53 4.42
CA SER A 147 2.03 16.20 4.00
C SER A 147 2.40 17.40 4.88
N THR A 148 1.58 17.72 5.88
CA THR A 148 1.77 18.86 6.77
C THR A 148 1.39 18.52 8.20
N ASP A 149 2.29 18.80 9.10
CA ASP A 149 2.13 18.69 10.55
C ASP A 149 1.32 19.86 11.17
N ARG A 150 0.97 20.87 10.36
CA ARG A 150 0.42 22.14 10.83
C ARG A 150 -1.10 22.25 10.73
N SER A 151 -1.73 21.39 9.93
CA SER A 151 -3.15 21.54 9.57
C SER A 151 -3.96 20.30 9.94
N THR A 152 -3.93 19.93 11.22
CA THR A 152 -4.61 18.72 11.72
C THR A 152 -6.11 18.65 11.35
N PRO A 153 -6.93 19.70 11.50
CA PRO A 153 -8.35 19.63 11.13
C PRO A 153 -8.56 19.38 9.64
N TYR A 154 -7.78 20.02 8.78
CA TYR A 154 -7.84 19.80 7.32
C TYR A 154 -7.43 18.38 6.96
N ASN A 155 -6.31 17.91 7.51
CA ASN A 155 -5.81 16.57 7.25
C ASN A 155 -6.79 15.51 7.76
N LEU A 156 -7.38 15.71 8.92
CA LEU A 156 -8.39 14.81 9.46
C LEU A 156 -9.62 14.75 8.56
N ALA A 157 -10.15 15.89 8.13
CA ALA A 157 -11.30 15.95 7.23
C ALA A 157 -11.02 15.21 5.91
N ARG A 158 -9.84 15.42 5.33
CA ARG A 158 -9.37 14.73 4.12
C ARG A 158 -9.28 13.23 4.31
N THR A 159 -8.64 12.78 5.40
CA THR A 159 -8.48 11.37 5.73
C THR A 159 -9.84 10.69 5.92
N VAL A 160 -10.73 11.30 6.66
CA VAL A 160 -12.09 10.79 6.88
C VAL A 160 -12.86 10.69 5.56
N THR A 161 -12.72 11.67 4.67
CA THR A 161 -13.38 11.66 3.35
C THR A 161 -12.91 10.48 2.50
N PHE A 162 -11.61 10.25 2.40
CA PHE A 162 -11.06 9.14 1.63
C PHE A 162 -11.36 7.77 2.25
N THR A 163 -11.25 7.67 3.58
CA THR A 163 -11.58 6.44 4.31
C THR A 163 -13.04 6.08 4.09
N ARG A 164 -13.95 7.05 4.20
CA ARG A 164 -15.37 6.84 3.96
C ARG A 164 -15.65 6.38 2.53
N ALA A 165 -15.06 7.03 1.54
CA ALA A 165 -15.23 6.63 0.14
C ALA A 165 -14.75 5.19 -0.09
N ALA A 166 -13.65 4.79 0.54
CA ALA A 166 -13.18 3.41 0.48
C ALA A 166 -14.15 2.45 1.18
N ALA A 167 -14.58 2.75 2.40
CA ALA A 167 -15.49 1.91 3.18
C ALA A 167 -16.87 1.72 2.51
N GLU A 168 -17.39 2.76 1.85
CA GLU A 168 -18.67 2.70 1.14
C GLU A 168 -18.63 1.87 -0.15
N THR A 169 -17.46 1.67 -0.74
CA THR A 169 -17.31 1.02 -2.04
C THR A 169 -16.52 -0.28 -2.00
N SER A 170 -15.80 -0.55 -0.92
CA SER A 170 -14.98 -1.74 -0.76
C SER A 170 -15.82 -2.97 -0.44
N PRO A 171 -15.56 -4.13 -1.06
CA PRO A 171 -16.15 -5.39 -0.67
C PRO A 171 -15.45 -6.07 0.52
N ILE A 172 -14.33 -5.52 0.98
CA ILE A 172 -13.52 -6.05 2.09
C ILE A 172 -13.36 -4.99 3.19
N PRO A 173 -13.07 -5.40 4.43
CA PRO A 173 -12.84 -4.49 5.56
C PRO A 173 -11.76 -3.44 5.27
N ILE A 174 -12.01 -2.23 5.77
CA ILE A 174 -11.12 -1.08 5.66
C ILE A 174 -10.45 -0.82 7.01
N HIS A 175 -9.14 -0.90 7.03
CA HIS A 175 -8.28 -0.45 8.11
C HIS A 175 -7.76 0.96 7.80
N ALA A 176 -7.83 1.87 8.75
CA ALA A 176 -7.32 3.22 8.60
C ALA A 176 -6.20 3.48 9.60
N ASN A 177 -5.02 3.85 9.09
CA ASN A 177 -3.89 4.17 9.96
C ASN A 177 -4.07 5.56 10.57
N SER A 178 -4.02 5.63 11.90
CA SER A 178 -4.08 6.89 12.68
C SER A 178 -2.73 7.26 13.32
N GLY A 179 -1.66 6.73 12.76
CA GLY A 179 -0.31 6.98 13.23
C GLY A 179 0.24 8.36 12.87
N MET A 180 1.46 8.61 13.33
CA MET A 180 2.20 9.85 13.13
C MET A 180 2.36 10.18 11.64
N GLY A 181 1.87 11.36 11.22
CA GLY A 181 1.90 11.81 9.83
C GLY A 181 0.91 11.11 8.89
N VAL A 182 0.15 10.16 9.39
CA VAL A 182 -0.84 9.38 8.65
C VAL A 182 -2.18 9.48 9.36
N GLY A 183 -3.27 9.34 8.63
CA GLY A 183 -4.61 9.40 9.22
C GLY A 183 -4.99 10.76 9.81
N GLY A 184 -4.42 11.84 9.29
CA GLY A 184 -4.74 13.21 9.75
C GLY A 184 -4.04 13.64 11.04
N MET A 185 -3.10 12.84 11.54
CA MET A 185 -2.34 13.16 12.74
C MET A 185 -1.15 14.08 12.44
N PRO A 186 -0.77 14.99 13.37
CA PRO A 186 0.47 15.76 13.24
C PRO A 186 1.69 14.86 13.22
N MET A 187 2.70 15.23 12.42
CA MET A 187 4.01 14.56 12.43
C MET A 187 4.81 14.93 13.66
N THR A 188 4.44 14.40 14.80
CA THR A 188 5.16 14.56 16.07
C THR A 188 5.49 13.20 16.63
N LEU A 189 6.61 13.12 17.37
CA LEU A 189 7.03 11.87 18.01
C LEU A 189 5.98 11.37 19.03
N LEU A 190 5.35 12.31 19.72
CA LEU A 190 4.30 12.05 20.70
C LEU A 190 3.08 12.90 20.36
N PRO A 191 2.16 12.41 19.52
CA PRO A 191 0.95 13.15 19.18
C PRO A 191 0.11 13.41 20.44
N PRO A 192 -0.48 14.61 20.57
CA PRO A 192 -1.37 14.89 21.69
C PRO A 192 -2.54 13.91 21.74
N VAL A 193 -2.84 13.37 22.92
CA VAL A 193 -3.93 12.40 23.12
C VAL A 193 -5.27 12.92 22.56
N GLY A 194 -5.57 14.19 22.74
CA GLY A 194 -6.79 14.79 22.19
C GLY A 194 -6.82 14.83 20.65
N CYS A 195 -5.69 14.81 19.96
CA CYS A 195 -5.65 14.64 18.50
C CYS A 195 -5.91 13.19 18.11
N SER A 196 -5.23 12.24 18.77
CA SER A 196 -5.38 10.81 18.49
C SER A 196 -6.81 10.34 18.69
N THR A 197 -7.43 10.71 19.81
CA THR A 197 -8.80 10.32 20.12
C THR A 197 -9.83 10.91 19.16
N ARG A 198 -9.67 12.18 18.76
CA ARG A 198 -10.55 12.78 17.75
C ARG A 198 -10.37 12.18 16.38
N CYS A 199 -9.12 11.86 16.01
CA CYS A 199 -8.83 11.16 14.76
C CYS A 199 -9.48 9.79 14.74
N ALA A 200 -9.22 8.95 15.73
CA ALA A 200 -9.80 7.62 15.85
C ALA A 200 -11.34 7.66 15.82
N LYS A 201 -11.93 8.54 16.62
CA LYS A 201 -13.39 8.72 16.63
C LYS A 201 -13.95 9.09 15.26
N ALA A 202 -13.31 10.05 14.59
CA ALA A 202 -13.78 10.51 13.27
C ALA A 202 -13.62 9.43 12.19
N LEU A 203 -12.52 8.66 12.22
CA LEU A 203 -12.30 7.55 11.29
C LEU A 203 -13.34 6.44 11.45
N VAL A 204 -13.69 6.08 12.68
CA VAL A 204 -14.70 5.04 12.95
C VAL A 204 -16.12 5.55 12.75
N GLU A 205 -16.51 6.67 13.37
CA GLU A 205 -17.90 7.12 13.36
C GLU A 205 -18.33 7.76 12.03
N ILE A 206 -17.44 8.51 11.38
CA ILE A 206 -17.72 9.24 10.14
C ILE A 206 -17.10 8.52 8.95
N GLY A 207 -15.82 8.15 9.03
CA GLY A 207 -15.09 7.45 7.99
C GLY A 207 -15.53 6.01 7.76
N LYS A 208 -16.22 5.41 8.76
CA LYS A 208 -16.72 4.03 8.70
C LYS A 208 -15.62 3.00 8.52
N ALA A 209 -14.42 3.29 9.04
CA ALA A 209 -13.36 2.30 9.10
C ALA A 209 -13.76 1.13 10.00
N ASP A 210 -13.45 -0.09 9.57
CA ASP A 210 -13.70 -1.33 10.32
C ASP A 210 -12.65 -1.55 11.41
N GLY A 211 -11.44 -0.97 11.21
CA GLY A 211 -10.31 -1.05 12.13
C GLY A 211 -9.38 0.16 12.06
N LEU A 212 -8.52 0.29 13.11
CA LEU A 212 -7.47 1.32 13.20
C LEU A 212 -6.14 0.67 13.59
#